data_30829cb6f060bb0b27161c80b9042885
#
_entry.id   30829cb6f060bb0b27161c80b9042885
#
_cell.length_a   1.000
_cell.length_b   1.000
_cell.length_c   1.000
_cell.angle_alpha   90.00
_cell.angle_beta   90.00
_cell.angle_gamma   90.00
#
_symmetry.space_group_name_H-M   'P 1'
#
loop_
_entity.id
_entity.type
_entity.pdbx_description
1 polymer ?
#
loop_
_entity_poly.entity_id
_entity_poly.type
_entity_poly.pdbx_seq_one_letter_code
_entity_poly.pdbx_strand_id
1 'polypeptide(L)'
;MSGRNSADAYKTYNVSTENKLKMGDLVLVELNVNVEGYWSDTTRVYVLGTPTEKQKEFFDVVIEAQQTAIDRIEDGVPASEVNEAAFDIVKKHGLTQYVRHRLGHGTGCGLHEPIPAIHHASKHILRANMVHSVEPGLYDPDVGGVRIEDMVLDTKHGAERLNKYCLRG
;
A
#
# COMPACT_ATOMS: atom_id res chain seq x y z
N MET A 1 -4.12 -6.46 -11.64
CA MET A 1 -5.15 -7.48 -11.34
C MET A 1 -6.52 -6.85 -11.33
N SER A 2 -7.60 -7.60 -11.59
CA SER A 2 -8.92 -6.97 -11.76
C SER A 2 -10.07 -7.85 -11.25
N GLY A 3 -11.20 -7.21 -10.93
CA GLY A 3 -12.40 -7.84 -10.40
C GLY A 3 -12.08 -8.69 -9.17
N ARG A 4 -12.63 -9.89 -9.07
CA ARG A 4 -12.36 -10.81 -7.96
C ARG A 4 -10.88 -11.13 -7.78
N ASN A 5 -10.09 -11.15 -8.87
CA ASN A 5 -8.65 -11.43 -8.77
C ASN A 5 -7.89 -10.31 -8.04
N SER A 6 -8.41 -9.09 -7.99
CA SER A 6 -7.79 -8.00 -7.20
C SER A 6 -7.80 -8.28 -5.70
N ALA A 7 -8.76 -9.07 -5.20
CA ALA A 7 -8.79 -9.50 -3.80
C ALA A 7 -7.63 -10.42 -3.42
N ASP A 8 -6.95 -10.98 -4.40
CA ASP A 8 -5.79 -11.86 -4.22
C ASP A 8 -4.45 -11.13 -4.53
N ALA A 9 -4.46 -9.83 -4.77
CA ALA A 9 -3.30 -9.04 -5.16
C ALA A 9 -2.17 -9.00 -4.12
N TYR A 10 -2.44 -9.39 -2.88
CA TYR A 10 -1.44 -9.54 -1.83
C TYR A 10 -0.60 -10.83 -1.95
N LYS A 11 -0.98 -11.78 -2.82
CA LYS A 11 -0.28 -13.04 -3.01
C LYS A 11 0.92 -12.84 -3.93
N THR A 12 2.04 -13.48 -3.60
CA THR A 12 3.30 -13.36 -4.33
C THR A 12 3.25 -13.90 -5.77
N TYR A 13 2.34 -14.85 -6.03
CA TYR A 13 2.20 -15.48 -7.34
C TYR A 13 0.83 -15.18 -7.92
N ASN A 14 0.80 -14.28 -8.88
CA ASN A 14 -0.41 -13.91 -9.60
C ASN A 14 -0.30 -14.41 -11.04
N VAL A 15 -1.21 -15.28 -11.44
CA VAL A 15 -1.26 -15.85 -12.79
C VAL A 15 -2.36 -15.16 -13.59
N SER A 16 -2.08 -14.85 -14.84
CA SER A 16 -3.10 -14.35 -15.77
C SER A 16 -4.23 -15.36 -15.91
N THR A 17 -5.45 -14.86 -15.98
CA THR A 17 -6.66 -15.67 -16.17
C THR A 17 -7.41 -15.22 -17.42
N GLU A 18 -8.38 -16.03 -17.89
CA GLU A 18 -9.27 -15.68 -19.00
C GLU A 18 -10.40 -14.71 -18.58
N ASN A 19 -10.40 -14.24 -17.33
CA ASN A 19 -11.41 -13.31 -16.84
C ASN A 19 -11.31 -11.97 -17.57
N LYS A 20 -12.43 -11.54 -18.14
CA LYS A 20 -12.57 -10.24 -18.79
C LYS A 20 -13.07 -9.22 -17.77
N LEU A 21 -12.58 -7.98 -17.91
CA LEU A 21 -13.07 -6.84 -17.14
C LEU A 21 -14.59 -6.64 -17.35
N LYS A 22 -15.26 -6.33 -16.25
CA LYS A 22 -16.70 -6.01 -16.22
C LYS A 22 -16.92 -4.66 -15.54
N MET A 23 -18.02 -4.00 -15.87
CA MET A 23 -18.43 -2.80 -15.15
C MET A 23 -18.57 -3.10 -13.65
N GLY A 24 -18.02 -2.22 -12.82
CA GLY A 24 -17.92 -2.39 -11.37
C GLY A 24 -16.63 -3.07 -10.88
N ASP A 25 -15.82 -3.64 -11.78
CA ASP A 25 -14.55 -4.27 -11.38
C ASP A 25 -13.54 -3.21 -10.88
N LEU A 26 -12.85 -3.54 -9.81
CA LEU A 26 -11.62 -2.86 -9.41
C LEU A 26 -10.46 -3.34 -10.29
N VAL A 27 -9.63 -2.42 -10.72
CA VAL A 27 -8.41 -2.69 -11.49
C VAL A 27 -7.21 -2.20 -10.68
N LEU A 28 -6.53 -3.13 -10.03
CA LEU A 28 -5.30 -2.86 -9.30
C LEU A 28 -4.12 -2.95 -10.27
N VAL A 29 -3.37 -1.87 -10.36
CA VAL A 29 -2.17 -1.75 -11.18
C VAL A 29 -0.99 -1.50 -10.26
N GLU A 30 -0.04 -2.43 -10.28
CA GLU A 30 1.24 -2.33 -9.60
C GLU A 30 2.34 -2.22 -10.65
N LEU A 31 3.19 -1.24 -10.50
CA LEU A 31 4.29 -0.96 -11.42
C LEU A 31 5.62 -0.88 -10.67
N ASN A 32 6.52 -1.75 -11.07
CA ASN A 32 7.89 -1.81 -10.59
C ASN A 32 8.83 -1.49 -11.75
N VAL A 33 9.64 -0.46 -11.63
CA VAL A 33 10.59 -0.03 -12.65
C VAL A 33 11.99 0.01 -12.07
N ASN A 34 12.95 -0.56 -12.80
CA ASN A 34 14.37 -0.47 -12.45
C ASN A 34 15.07 0.51 -13.39
N VAL A 35 15.71 1.51 -12.82
CA VAL A 35 16.53 2.49 -13.56
C VAL A 35 17.91 2.54 -12.91
N GLU A 36 18.94 2.21 -13.68
CA GLU A 36 20.33 2.23 -13.23
C GLU A 36 20.58 1.42 -11.93
N GLY A 37 19.82 0.33 -11.74
CA GLY A 37 19.95 -0.55 -10.57
C GLY A 37 19.05 -0.20 -9.40
N TYR A 38 18.26 0.88 -9.45
CA TYR A 38 17.32 1.28 -8.41
C TYR A 38 15.89 0.99 -8.82
N TRP A 39 15.12 0.42 -7.89
CA TRP A 39 13.73 0.07 -8.09
C TRP A 39 12.78 1.16 -7.60
N SER A 40 11.70 1.34 -8.34
CA SER A 40 10.48 2.00 -7.83
C SER A 40 9.43 0.97 -7.52
N ASP A 41 8.48 1.35 -6.65
CA ASP A 41 7.32 0.54 -6.32
C ASP A 41 6.09 1.44 -6.19
N THR A 42 4.99 1.08 -6.87
CA THR A 42 3.80 1.93 -6.89
C THR A 42 2.58 1.12 -7.22
N THR A 43 1.55 1.21 -6.39
CA THR A 43 0.24 0.62 -6.66
C THR A 43 -0.85 1.69 -6.70
N ARG A 44 -1.73 1.58 -7.70
CA ARG A 44 -2.97 2.35 -7.81
C ARG A 44 -4.14 1.43 -8.15
N VAL A 45 -5.32 1.84 -7.72
CA VAL A 45 -6.55 1.10 -8.03
C VAL A 45 -7.55 2.03 -8.71
N TYR A 46 -8.17 1.52 -9.74
CA TYR A 46 -9.22 2.19 -10.52
C TYR A 46 -10.49 1.34 -10.47
N VAL A 47 -11.63 1.96 -10.73
CA VAL A 47 -12.90 1.25 -10.92
C VAL A 47 -13.36 1.38 -12.36
N LEU A 48 -13.83 0.30 -12.96
CA LEU A 48 -14.44 0.35 -14.28
C LEU A 48 -15.92 0.75 -14.14
N GLY A 49 -16.22 2.04 -14.33
CA GLY A 49 -17.54 2.61 -14.14
C GLY A 49 -17.75 3.20 -12.74
N THR A 50 -18.91 2.95 -12.13
CA THR A 50 -19.27 3.55 -10.84
C THR A 50 -18.91 2.60 -9.69
N PRO A 51 -18.14 3.05 -8.68
CA PRO A 51 -17.82 2.24 -7.50
C PRO A 51 -19.05 1.99 -6.64
N THR A 52 -19.11 0.83 -6.01
CA THR A 52 -20.06 0.54 -4.92
C THR A 52 -19.69 1.33 -3.66
N GLU A 53 -20.64 1.48 -2.73
CA GLU A 53 -20.37 2.16 -1.45
C GLU A 53 -19.26 1.42 -0.64
N LYS A 54 -19.21 0.08 -0.71
CA LYS A 54 -18.18 -0.69 -0.04
C LYS A 54 -16.79 -0.50 -0.67
N GLN A 55 -16.73 -0.36 -1.99
CA GLN A 55 -15.48 -0.02 -2.67
C GLN A 55 -15.00 1.38 -2.29
N LYS A 56 -15.91 2.37 -2.22
CA LYS A 56 -15.58 3.74 -1.76
C LYS A 56 -15.05 3.72 -0.32
N GLU A 57 -15.71 2.99 0.58
CA GLU A 57 -15.27 2.83 1.96
C GLU A 57 -13.83 2.27 2.02
N PHE A 58 -13.53 1.21 1.24
CA PHE A 58 -12.17 0.65 1.18
C PHE A 58 -11.15 1.68 0.71
N PHE A 59 -11.48 2.43 -0.34
CA PHE A 59 -10.61 3.50 -0.85
C PHE A 59 -10.34 4.58 0.19
N ASP A 60 -11.39 5.10 0.82
CA ASP A 60 -11.27 6.19 1.78
C ASP A 60 -10.45 5.76 3.00
N VAL A 61 -10.68 4.54 3.52
CA VAL A 61 -9.93 4.00 4.65
C VAL A 61 -8.48 3.73 4.31
N VAL A 62 -8.19 3.18 3.11
CA VAL A 62 -6.81 2.92 2.68
C VAL A 62 -6.04 4.24 2.49
N ILE A 63 -6.66 5.27 1.92
CA ILE A 63 -6.03 6.60 1.77
C ILE A 63 -5.79 7.24 3.13
N GLU A 64 -6.77 7.21 4.06
CA GLU A 64 -6.62 7.73 5.42
C GLU A 64 -5.50 6.99 6.16
N ALA A 65 -5.47 5.66 6.07
CA ALA A 65 -4.44 4.84 6.72
C ALA A 65 -3.03 5.14 6.16
N GLN A 66 -2.89 5.26 4.84
CA GLN A 66 -1.62 5.60 4.22
C GLN A 66 -1.12 6.99 4.66
N GLN A 67 -1.99 8.00 4.63
CA GLN A 67 -1.62 9.35 5.03
C GLN A 67 -1.22 9.39 6.50
N THR A 68 -2.00 8.76 7.38
CA THR A 68 -1.70 8.69 8.81
C THR A 68 -0.37 8.01 9.10
N ALA A 69 -0.05 6.93 8.36
CA ALA A 69 1.24 6.27 8.46
C ALA A 69 2.39 7.18 8.02
N ILE A 70 2.25 7.85 6.88
CA ILE A 70 3.28 8.76 6.34
C ILE A 70 3.51 9.94 7.30
N ASP A 71 2.45 10.51 7.87
CA ASP A 71 2.55 11.61 8.84
C ASP A 71 3.23 11.18 10.16
N ARG A 72 3.28 9.86 10.46
CA ARG A 72 3.98 9.31 11.64
C ARG A 72 5.46 9.10 11.42
N ILE A 73 5.96 9.13 10.18
CA ILE A 73 7.36 8.87 9.84
C ILE A 73 8.21 10.06 10.26
N GLU A 74 9.27 9.77 11.02
CA GLU A 74 10.29 10.73 11.45
C GLU A 74 11.57 9.98 11.82
N ASP A 75 12.75 10.62 11.77
CA ASP A 75 14.00 10.02 12.21
C ASP A 75 13.92 9.57 13.67
N GLY A 76 14.24 8.32 13.94
CA GLY A 76 14.19 7.73 15.28
C GLY A 76 12.88 7.02 15.63
N VAL A 77 11.85 7.10 14.80
CA VAL A 77 10.57 6.45 15.04
C VAL A 77 10.69 4.94 14.82
N PRO A 78 10.15 4.08 15.71
CA PRO A 78 10.00 2.66 15.44
C PRO A 78 9.09 2.38 14.25
N ALA A 79 9.52 1.51 13.33
CA ALA A 79 8.71 1.12 12.17
C ALA A 79 7.38 0.45 12.57
N SER A 80 7.32 -0.19 13.74
CA SER A 80 6.07 -0.73 14.29
C SER A 80 5.04 0.35 14.62
N GLU A 81 5.46 1.54 15.09
CA GLU A 81 4.55 2.65 15.38
C GLU A 81 3.93 3.23 14.10
N VAL A 82 4.69 3.27 13.00
CA VAL A 82 4.16 3.66 11.69
C VAL A 82 3.10 2.67 11.21
N ASN A 83 3.35 1.36 11.41
CA ASN A 83 2.35 0.33 11.11
C ASN A 83 1.11 0.45 12.00
N GLU A 84 1.28 0.70 13.30
CA GLU A 84 0.17 0.86 14.24
C GLU A 84 -0.71 2.06 13.86
N ALA A 85 -0.11 3.18 13.46
CA ALA A 85 -0.85 4.36 13.01
C ALA A 85 -1.81 4.05 11.85
N ALA A 86 -1.35 3.31 10.83
CA ALA A 86 -2.21 2.85 9.73
C ALA A 86 -3.27 1.84 10.21
N PHE A 87 -2.87 0.87 11.05
CA PHE A 87 -3.74 -0.20 11.51
C PHE A 87 -4.87 0.32 12.40
N ASP A 88 -4.63 1.34 13.22
CA ASP A 88 -5.65 1.97 14.07
C ASP A 88 -6.76 2.65 13.23
N ILE A 89 -6.43 3.23 12.09
CA ILE A 89 -7.44 3.73 11.15
C ILE A 89 -8.31 2.58 10.63
N VAL A 90 -7.69 1.49 10.16
CA VAL A 90 -8.42 0.32 9.68
C VAL A 90 -9.30 -0.29 10.79
N LYS A 91 -8.79 -0.34 12.00
CA LYS A 91 -9.50 -0.84 13.19
C LYS A 91 -10.68 0.05 13.56
N LYS A 92 -10.52 1.37 13.54
CA LYS A 92 -11.59 2.36 13.79
C LYS A 92 -12.81 2.13 12.86
N HIS A 93 -12.55 1.71 11.61
CA HIS A 93 -13.58 1.40 10.62
C HIS A 93 -14.07 -0.06 10.67
N GLY A 94 -13.56 -0.91 11.58
CA GLY A 94 -13.97 -2.31 11.71
C GLY A 94 -13.57 -3.21 10.55
N LEU A 95 -12.47 -2.88 9.84
CA LEU A 95 -12.05 -3.54 8.59
C LEU A 95 -10.78 -4.41 8.75
N THR A 96 -10.33 -4.68 9.96
CA THR A 96 -9.07 -5.41 10.23
C THR A 96 -9.03 -6.81 9.64
N GLN A 97 -10.19 -7.46 9.47
CA GLN A 97 -10.30 -8.78 8.87
C GLN A 97 -9.94 -8.82 7.37
N TYR A 98 -9.82 -7.65 6.73
CA TYR A 98 -9.45 -7.51 5.31
C TYR A 98 -7.98 -7.20 5.08
N VAL A 99 -7.19 -6.97 6.14
CA VAL A 99 -5.73 -6.77 6.06
C VAL A 99 -5.05 -8.12 5.80
N ARG A 100 -4.13 -8.18 4.81
CA ARG A 100 -3.50 -9.44 4.39
C ARG A 100 -1.97 -9.42 4.38
N HIS A 101 -1.35 -8.26 4.46
CA HIS A 101 0.10 -8.13 4.40
C HIS A 101 0.60 -7.00 5.31
N ARG A 102 1.91 -6.88 5.43
CA ARG A 102 2.59 -5.80 6.16
C ARG A 102 2.37 -4.44 5.47
N LEU A 103 2.62 -3.35 6.21
CA LEU A 103 2.40 -2.00 5.71
C LEU A 103 3.45 -1.56 4.67
N GLY A 104 4.67 -2.12 4.71
CA GLY A 104 5.71 -1.70 3.77
C GLY A 104 7.05 -2.40 3.98
N HIS A 105 7.99 -2.09 3.11
CA HIS A 105 9.34 -2.66 3.05
C HIS A 105 10.33 -1.67 2.46
N GLY A 106 11.63 -1.87 2.76
CA GLY A 106 12.70 -1.14 2.10
C GLY A 106 12.69 -1.38 0.59
N THR A 107 13.04 -0.37 -0.18
CA THR A 107 13.17 -0.44 -1.63
C THR A 107 14.34 0.43 -2.08
N GLY A 108 15.16 -0.10 -2.94
CA GLY A 108 16.36 0.57 -3.45
C GLY A 108 17.04 -0.26 -4.51
N CYS A 109 18.20 -0.84 -4.22
CA CYS A 109 18.86 -1.79 -5.13
C CYS A 109 18.09 -3.10 -5.26
N GLY A 110 17.33 -3.48 -4.22
CA GLY A 110 16.32 -4.55 -4.27
C GLY A 110 14.92 -3.99 -4.30
N LEU A 111 14.01 -4.65 -5.04
CA LEU A 111 12.59 -4.29 -5.03
C LEU A 111 12.00 -4.45 -3.62
N HIS A 112 12.26 -5.60 -2.98
CA HIS A 112 11.91 -5.87 -1.60
C HIS A 112 13.19 -6.04 -0.77
N GLU A 113 13.57 -4.99 -0.05
CA GLU A 113 14.70 -5.06 0.89
C GLU A 113 14.22 -5.40 2.30
N PRO A 114 15.02 -6.12 3.09
CA PRO A 114 14.62 -6.53 4.43
C PRO A 114 14.57 -5.37 5.44
N ILE A 115 15.20 -4.23 5.14
CA ILE A 115 15.31 -3.07 6.04
C ILE A 115 14.98 -1.78 5.28
N PRO A 116 14.06 -0.95 5.84
CA PRO A 116 13.19 -1.24 6.97
C PRO A 116 12.05 -2.18 6.59
N ALA A 117 11.59 -3.01 7.51
CA ALA A 117 10.33 -3.73 7.38
C ALA A 117 9.29 -3.01 8.25
N ILE A 118 8.18 -2.59 7.64
CA ILE A 118 7.13 -1.83 8.33
C ILE A 118 5.98 -2.79 8.68
N HIS A 119 5.98 -3.30 9.91
CA HIS A 119 4.93 -4.19 10.42
C HIS A 119 4.90 -4.17 11.96
N HIS A 120 3.82 -4.69 12.56
CA HIS A 120 3.56 -4.65 14.01
C HIS A 120 4.66 -5.23 14.91
N ALA A 121 5.40 -6.21 14.43
CA ALA A 121 6.49 -6.85 15.19
C ALA A 121 7.89 -6.36 14.76
N SER A 122 7.96 -5.28 13.97
CA SER A 122 9.25 -4.73 13.53
C SER A 122 10.03 -4.15 14.70
N LYS A 123 11.33 -4.44 14.70
CA LYS A 123 12.31 -3.85 15.63
C LYS A 123 13.17 -2.78 14.97
N HIS A 124 12.90 -2.46 13.70
CA HIS A 124 13.65 -1.45 12.98
C HIS A 124 13.27 -0.06 13.46
N ILE A 125 14.26 0.81 13.52
CA ILE A 125 14.09 2.24 13.80
C ILE A 125 14.32 2.97 12.48
N LEU A 126 13.35 3.78 12.07
CA LEU A 126 13.48 4.59 10.88
C LEU A 126 14.58 5.63 11.04
N ARG A 127 15.29 5.89 9.97
CA ARG A 127 16.39 6.87 9.93
C ARG A 127 16.29 7.71 8.68
N ALA A 128 16.64 8.99 8.81
CA ALA A 128 16.74 9.88 7.67
C ALA A 128 17.61 9.25 6.55
N ASN A 129 17.16 9.41 5.32
CA ASN A 129 17.66 8.82 4.07
C ASN A 129 17.29 7.34 3.85
N MET A 130 16.45 6.74 4.66
CA MET A 130 15.82 5.47 4.29
C MET A 130 14.75 5.70 3.22
N VAL A 131 14.63 4.74 2.30
CA VAL A 131 13.58 4.70 1.28
C VAL A 131 12.82 3.40 1.44
N HIS A 132 11.50 3.50 1.50
CA HIS A 132 10.63 2.34 1.67
C HIS A 132 9.23 2.58 1.11
N SER A 133 8.45 1.51 0.93
CA SER A 133 7.05 1.60 0.58
C SER A 133 6.16 1.91 1.80
N VAL A 134 5.00 2.55 1.53
CA VAL A 134 3.85 2.63 2.46
C VAL A 134 2.61 2.24 1.65
N GLU A 135 2.13 1.02 1.89
CA GLU A 135 1.20 0.30 1.02
C GLU A 135 0.03 -0.36 1.76
N PRO A 136 -0.77 0.36 2.55
CA PRO A 136 -1.93 -0.27 3.17
C PRO A 136 -2.87 -0.85 2.12
N GLY A 137 -3.47 -2.00 2.43
CA GLY A 137 -4.41 -2.67 1.52
C GLY A 137 -5.51 -3.42 2.25
N LEU A 138 -6.70 -3.44 1.65
CA LEU A 138 -7.89 -4.16 2.10
C LEU A 138 -8.34 -5.11 0.98
N TYR A 139 -8.58 -6.37 1.32
CA TYR A 139 -8.86 -7.43 0.35
C TYR A 139 -10.04 -8.28 0.78
N ASP A 140 -11.10 -8.24 -0.03
CA ASP A 140 -12.34 -9.00 0.16
C ASP A 140 -12.75 -9.65 -1.18
N PRO A 141 -12.97 -10.97 -1.25
CA PRO A 141 -13.40 -11.66 -2.47
C PRO A 141 -14.69 -11.12 -3.09
N ASP A 142 -15.57 -10.52 -2.29
CA ASP A 142 -16.86 -9.99 -2.74
C ASP A 142 -16.80 -8.51 -3.15
N VAL A 143 -15.75 -7.79 -2.72
CA VAL A 143 -15.53 -6.36 -3.03
C VAL A 143 -14.42 -6.17 -4.05
N GLY A 144 -13.36 -6.95 -3.94
CA GLY A 144 -12.09 -6.80 -4.63
C GLY A 144 -10.98 -6.37 -3.67
N GLY A 145 -9.82 -6.00 -4.22
CA GLY A 145 -8.68 -5.50 -3.46
C GLY A 145 -8.44 -4.02 -3.74
N VAL A 146 -8.21 -3.26 -2.69
CA VAL A 146 -7.74 -1.87 -2.74
C VAL A 146 -6.41 -1.77 -2.04
N ARG A 147 -5.36 -1.33 -2.75
CA ARG A 147 -4.05 -0.95 -2.22
C ARG A 147 -3.61 0.35 -2.86
N ILE A 148 -3.19 1.29 -2.04
CA ILE A 148 -2.55 2.52 -2.50
C ILE A 148 -1.13 2.50 -1.92
N GLU A 149 -0.16 2.59 -2.79
CA GLU A 149 1.25 2.46 -2.46
C GLU A 149 2.07 3.60 -3.02
N ASP A 150 2.85 4.19 -2.16
CA ASP A 150 3.88 5.15 -2.51
C ASP A 150 5.22 4.79 -1.89
N MET A 151 6.27 5.13 -2.62
CA MET A 151 7.62 5.23 -2.08
C MET A 151 7.76 6.50 -1.27
N VAL A 152 8.39 6.40 -0.11
CA VAL A 152 8.72 7.55 0.74
C VAL A 152 10.21 7.58 1.05
N LEU A 153 10.74 8.80 1.13
CA LEU A 153 12.07 9.11 1.65
C LEU A 153 11.92 9.66 3.07
N ASP A 154 12.51 8.98 4.03
CA ASP A 154 12.56 9.48 5.40
C ASP A 154 13.49 10.68 5.49
N THR A 155 13.04 11.74 6.15
CA THR A 155 13.82 12.92 6.44
C THR A 155 14.00 13.08 7.95
N LYS A 156 14.74 14.10 8.38
CA LYS A 156 14.89 14.39 9.81
C LYS A 156 13.57 14.81 10.49
N HIS A 157 12.61 15.31 9.74
CA HIS A 157 11.40 15.96 10.27
C HIS A 157 10.13 15.48 9.56
N GLY A 158 10.09 14.24 9.12
CA GLY A 158 8.94 13.66 8.42
C GLY A 158 9.36 12.82 7.22
N ALA A 159 8.44 12.61 6.29
CA ALA A 159 8.67 11.85 5.07
C ALA A 159 8.30 12.66 3.82
N GLU A 160 9.04 12.42 2.74
CA GLU A 160 8.75 12.94 1.41
C GLU A 160 8.21 11.82 0.51
N ARG A 161 7.02 12.00 -0.08
CA ARG A 161 6.52 11.09 -1.12
C ARG A 161 7.33 11.29 -2.40
N LEU A 162 7.90 10.21 -2.91
CA LEU A 162 8.65 10.20 -4.15
C LEU A 162 7.74 10.07 -5.38
N ASN A 163 6.55 9.48 -5.22
CA ASN A 163 5.55 9.32 -6.26
C ASN A 163 4.74 10.62 -6.42
N LYS A 164 4.60 11.10 -7.66
CA LYS A 164 3.88 12.35 -8.00
C LYS A 164 2.52 12.12 -8.67
N TYR A 165 1.96 10.93 -8.54
CA TYR A 165 0.69 10.58 -9.16
C TYR A 165 -0.50 10.90 -8.24
N CYS A 166 -1.64 11.27 -8.85
CA CYS A 166 -2.88 11.50 -8.13
C CYS A 166 -3.33 10.22 -7.42
N LEU A 167 -3.81 10.36 -6.17
CA LEU A 167 -4.36 9.25 -5.37
C LEU A 167 -5.78 8.86 -5.83
N ARG A 168 -6.48 9.80 -6.47
CA ARG A 168 -7.81 9.60 -7.03
C ARG A 168 -7.75 9.93 -8.52
N GLY A 169 -8.11 8.97 -9.35
CA GLY A 169 -8.28 9.16 -10.77
C GLY A 169 -9.71 9.59 -11.12
#